data_20be57f66a300c219be39e3709b178bd
#
_entry.id   20be57f66a300c219be39e3709b178bd
#
_cell.length_a   1.000
_cell.length_b   1.000
_cell.length_c   1.000
_cell.angle_alpha   90.00
_cell.angle_beta   90.00
_cell.angle_gamma   90.00
#
_symmetry.space_group_name_H-M   'P 1'
#
loop_
_entity.id
_entity.type
_entity.pdbx_description
1 polymer ?
#
loop_
_entity_poly.entity_id
_entity_poly.type
_entity_poly.pdbx_seq_one_letter_code
_entity_poly.pdbx_strand_id
1 'polypeptide(L)'
;MMPDVFTTLQIRNGHFLLESGYHTDAWLSLDLLFVNLSRVAPMVASLADRLRGHEFSAVCGSVMGGAFLAQALATVLDTDFYYAEPMATSSRAGLFAVEYRLPPGLRQRVRGMKVAVVDDVISAGSSVRATVTALSAAGASIAVVGSLMTLGDVGRTHFASLGVPLESLAHRDLTLWKPADCPLCRDGVPLEDSRMWVEGERGHV
;
A
#
# COMPACT_ATOMS: atom_id res chain seq x y z
N MET A 1 -12.27 -22.76 -0.68
CA MET A 1 -11.32 -22.44 -1.77
C MET A 1 -11.20 -20.93 -1.77
N MET A 2 -10.05 -20.37 -1.34
CA MET A 2 -9.85 -18.92 -1.41
C MET A 2 -9.90 -18.49 -2.88
N PRO A 3 -10.64 -17.41 -3.22
CA PRO A 3 -10.53 -16.84 -4.55
C PRO A 3 -9.06 -16.45 -4.73
N ASP A 4 -8.46 -16.90 -5.81
CA ASP A 4 -7.11 -16.50 -6.17
C ASP A 4 -7.15 -14.98 -6.41
N VAL A 5 -6.53 -14.22 -5.51
CA VAL A 5 -6.42 -12.75 -5.62
C VAL A 5 -5.87 -12.36 -7.00
N PHE A 6 -5.06 -13.22 -7.58
CA PHE A 6 -4.40 -12.99 -8.86
C PHE A 6 -5.32 -13.11 -10.08
N THR A 7 -6.41 -13.89 -10.00
CA THR A 7 -7.34 -14.05 -11.14
C THR A 7 -8.20 -12.82 -11.38
N THR A 8 -8.31 -11.93 -10.38
CA THR A 8 -9.13 -10.70 -10.47
C THR A 8 -8.30 -9.48 -10.88
N LEU A 9 -6.97 -9.57 -10.83
CA LEU A 9 -6.08 -8.45 -11.08
C LEU A 9 -5.54 -8.48 -12.52
N GLN A 10 -5.76 -7.39 -13.25
CA GLN A 10 -5.16 -7.22 -14.58
C GLN A 10 -3.70 -6.78 -14.43
N ILE A 11 -2.79 -7.56 -14.99
CA ILE A 11 -1.36 -7.24 -15.05
C ILE A 11 -1.05 -6.75 -16.45
N ARG A 12 -0.42 -5.59 -16.52
CA ARG A 12 0.11 -5.00 -17.76
C ARG A 12 1.63 -5.04 -17.70
N ASN A 13 2.27 -5.56 -18.76
CA ASN A 13 3.71 -5.51 -18.90
C ASN A 13 4.12 -4.23 -19.63
N GLY A 14 5.24 -3.62 -19.24
CA GLY A 14 5.74 -2.37 -19.80
C GLY A 14 6.94 -1.85 -19.02
N HIS A 15 7.14 -0.53 -19.04
CA HIS A 15 8.17 0.13 -18.24
C HIS A 15 7.50 1.24 -17.41
N PHE A 16 7.42 1.05 -16.10
CA PHE A 16 6.62 1.89 -15.23
C PHE A 16 7.46 2.54 -14.14
N LEU A 17 7.20 3.84 -13.90
CA LEU A 17 7.67 4.57 -12.74
C LEU A 17 6.63 4.49 -11.63
N LEU A 18 7.00 3.88 -10.52
CA LEU A 18 6.14 3.75 -9.35
C LEU A 18 6.17 5.02 -8.48
N GLU A 19 5.17 5.19 -7.61
CA GLU A 19 5.10 6.26 -6.60
C GLU A 19 6.38 6.32 -5.74
N SER A 20 6.97 5.16 -5.45
CA SER A 20 8.23 5.03 -4.71
C SER A 20 9.46 5.60 -5.43
N GLY A 21 9.36 5.92 -6.71
CA GLY A 21 10.49 6.29 -7.57
C GLY A 21 11.25 5.09 -8.14
N TYR A 22 10.86 3.86 -7.82
CA TYR A 22 11.39 2.66 -8.47
C TYR A 22 10.76 2.47 -9.85
N HIS A 23 11.51 1.81 -10.74
CA HIS A 23 11.03 1.31 -12.03
C HIS A 23 10.67 -0.18 -11.92
N THR A 24 9.73 -0.61 -12.76
CA THR A 24 9.30 -2.02 -12.86
C THR A 24 8.85 -2.35 -14.27
N ASP A 25 8.80 -3.64 -14.58
CA ASP A 25 8.32 -4.18 -15.87
C ASP A 25 6.84 -4.57 -15.87
N ALA A 26 6.17 -4.44 -14.72
CA ALA A 26 4.77 -4.81 -14.59
C ALA A 26 3.98 -3.82 -13.75
N TRP A 27 2.73 -3.57 -14.17
CA TRP A 27 1.74 -2.77 -13.46
C TRP A 27 0.52 -3.61 -13.12
N LEU A 28 0.04 -3.48 -11.87
CA LEU A 28 -1.22 -4.05 -11.41
C LEU A 28 -2.30 -2.96 -11.35
N SER A 29 -3.42 -3.19 -12.03
CA SER A 29 -4.60 -2.33 -11.84
C SER A 29 -5.41 -2.83 -10.66
N LEU A 30 -5.55 -1.98 -9.64
CA LEU A 30 -6.28 -2.26 -8.39
C LEU A 30 -7.61 -1.51 -8.32
N ASP A 31 -7.90 -0.65 -9.32
CA ASP A 31 -9.05 0.26 -9.30
C ASP A 31 -10.38 -0.48 -9.18
N LEU A 32 -10.47 -1.68 -9.76
CA LEU A 32 -11.68 -2.49 -9.73
C LEU A 32 -11.82 -3.36 -8.47
N LEU A 33 -10.78 -3.43 -7.62
CA LEU A 33 -10.76 -4.33 -6.47
C LEU A 33 -11.91 -4.01 -5.48
N PHE A 34 -12.09 -2.73 -5.17
CA PHE A 34 -13.07 -2.28 -4.18
C PHE A 34 -14.40 -1.79 -4.76
N VAL A 35 -14.62 -1.91 -6.07
CA VAL A 35 -15.91 -1.57 -6.70
C VAL A 35 -17.06 -2.41 -6.13
N ASN A 36 -16.77 -3.63 -5.70
CA ASN A 36 -17.73 -4.50 -5.05
C ASN A 36 -17.12 -5.21 -3.85
N LEU A 37 -17.40 -4.69 -2.65
CA LEU A 37 -16.88 -5.22 -1.39
C LEU A 37 -17.22 -6.69 -1.14
N SER A 38 -18.34 -7.22 -1.65
CA SER A 38 -18.68 -8.63 -1.51
C SER A 38 -17.68 -9.56 -2.19
N ARG A 39 -16.98 -9.09 -3.23
CA ARG A 39 -15.92 -9.86 -3.89
C ARG A 39 -14.63 -9.91 -3.07
N VAL A 40 -14.37 -8.86 -2.31
CA VAL A 40 -13.17 -8.71 -1.46
C VAL A 40 -13.38 -9.27 -0.06
N ALA A 41 -14.64 -9.42 0.38
CA ALA A 41 -14.98 -9.85 1.73
C ALA A 41 -14.28 -11.14 2.19
N PRO A 42 -14.12 -12.21 1.39
CA PRO A 42 -13.38 -13.39 1.81
C PRO A 42 -11.89 -13.11 2.07
N MET A 43 -11.28 -12.20 1.30
CA MET A 43 -9.89 -11.78 1.49
C MET A 43 -9.74 -10.91 2.75
N VAL A 44 -10.68 -9.98 2.97
CA VAL A 44 -10.74 -9.17 4.18
C VAL A 44 -10.85 -10.06 5.43
N ALA A 45 -11.74 -11.06 5.42
CA ALA A 45 -11.88 -12.02 6.53
C ALA A 45 -10.57 -12.79 6.78
N SER A 46 -9.94 -13.29 5.72
CA SER A 46 -8.68 -14.04 5.83
C SER A 46 -7.52 -13.18 6.34
N LEU A 47 -7.44 -11.91 5.94
CA LEU A 47 -6.43 -10.99 6.45
C LEU A 47 -6.74 -10.61 7.91
N ALA A 48 -8.01 -10.38 8.26
CA ALA A 48 -8.44 -10.14 9.63
C ALA A 48 -8.01 -11.28 10.56
N ASP A 49 -8.16 -12.54 10.13
CA ASP A 49 -7.74 -13.70 10.92
C ASP A 49 -6.23 -13.70 11.21
N ARG A 50 -5.39 -13.30 10.22
CA ARG A 50 -3.93 -13.14 10.45
C ARG A 50 -3.63 -12.00 11.41
N LEU A 51 -4.32 -10.86 11.25
CA LEU A 51 -4.10 -9.68 12.07
C LEU A 51 -4.51 -9.87 13.53
N ARG A 52 -5.51 -10.75 13.85
CA ARG A 52 -5.91 -11.06 15.23
C ARG A 52 -4.80 -11.60 16.10
N GLY A 53 -3.71 -12.11 15.54
CA GLY A 53 -2.52 -12.50 16.29
C GLY A 53 -1.72 -11.34 16.90
N HIS A 54 -2.08 -10.09 16.57
CA HIS A 54 -1.39 -8.88 17.01
C HIS A 54 -2.33 -8.00 17.85
N GLU A 55 -1.77 -7.37 18.89
CA GLU A 55 -2.54 -6.46 19.74
C GLU A 55 -2.59 -5.05 19.14
N PHE A 56 -3.75 -4.60 18.70
CA PHE A 56 -4.01 -3.22 18.25
C PHE A 56 -5.45 -2.82 18.54
N SER A 57 -5.73 -1.53 18.56
CA SER A 57 -7.05 -0.96 18.80
C SER A 57 -7.60 -0.18 17.60
N ALA A 58 -6.82 -0.04 16.56
CA ALA A 58 -7.20 0.71 15.36
C ALA A 58 -6.54 0.14 14.10
N VAL A 59 -7.21 0.30 12.97
CA VAL A 59 -6.67 0.01 11.63
C VAL A 59 -6.57 1.31 10.84
N CYS A 60 -5.43 1.57 10.23
CA CYS A 60 -5.17 2.75 9.41
C CYS A 60 -4.70 2.35 8.02
N GLY A 61 -5.28 2.95 6.98
CA GLY A 61 -4.86 2.75 5.59
C GLY A 61 -4.49 4.06 4.89
N SER A 62 -3.65 3.94 3.86
CA SER A 62 -3.33 5.04 2.93
C SER A 62 -4.48 5.25 1.95
N VAL A 63 -4.84 6.49 1.66
CA VAL A 63 -5.85 6.80 0.64
C VAL A 63 -5.24 6.51 -0.75
N MET A 64 -5.92 5.71 -1.61
CA MET A 64 -7.33 5.26 -1.52
C MET A 64 -7.47 3.76 -1.18
N GLY A 65 -6.77 2.84 -1.87
CA GLY A 65 -6.97 1.40 -1.72
C GLY A 65 -6.80 0.90 -0.30
N GLY A 66 -5.72 1.34 0.37
CA GLY A 66 -5.47 1.01 1.76
C GLY A 66 -6.56 1.51 2.72
N ALA A 67 -7.15 2.68 2.47
CA ALA A 67 -8.24 3.19 3.29
C ALA A 67 -9.52 2.36 3.16
N PHE A 68 -9.86 1.91 1.95
CA PHE A 68 -11.00 1.00 1.75
C PHE A 68 -10.79 -0.34 2.45
N LEU A 69 -9.59 -0.89 2.34
CA LEU A 69 -9.23 -2.12 3.05
C LEU A 69 -9.27 -1.92 4.57
N ALA A 70 -8.72 -0.81 5.08
CA ALA A 70 -8.72 -0.50 6.50
C ALA A 70 -10.13 -0.38 7.07
N GLN A 71 -11.04 0.28 6.35
CA GLN A 71 -12.44 0.39 6.78
C GLN A 71 -13.13 -0.97 6.84
N ALA A 72 -12.92 -1.81 5.82
CA ALA A 72 -13.49 -3.16 5.80
C ALA A 72 -12.94 -4.03 6.94
N LEU A 73 -11.61 -3.98 7.19
CA LEU A 73 -10.97 -4.71 8.28
C LEU A 73 -11.41 -4.21 9.65
N ALA A 74 -11.49 -2.90 9.86
CA ALA A 74 -11.94 -2.31 11.11
C ALA A 74 -13.36 -2.76 11.46
N THR A 75 -14.26 -2.85 10.46
CA THR A 75 -15.61 -3.38 10.64
C THR A 75 -15.61 -4.86 11.08
N VAL A 76 -14.78 -5.71 10.46
CA VAL A 76 -14.69 -7.15 10.78
C VAL A 76 -14.01 -7.40 12.13
N LEU A 77 -13.08 -6.53 12.53
CA LEU A 77 -12.28 -6.65 13.75
C LEU A 77 -12.87 -5.90 14.94
N ASP A 78 -13.96 -5.13 14.72
CA ASP A 78 -14.60 -4.27 15.73
C ASP A 78 -13.59 -3.30 16.37
N THR A 79 -12.85 -2.57 15.52
CA THR A 79 -11.83 -1.61 15.91
C THR A 79 -12.07 -0.24 15.29
N ASP A 80 -11.35 0.78 15.74
CA ASP A 80 -11.40 2.10 15.15
C ASP A 80 -10.77 2.12 13.74
N PHE A 81 -11.37 2.89 12.82
CA PHE A 81 -10.86 3.13 11.49
C PHE A 81 -10.21 4.51 11.38
N TYR A 82 -9.01 4.54 10.82
CA TYR A 82 -8.26 5.75 10.46
C TYR A 82 -7.73 5.68 9.04
N TYR A 83 -7.42 6.84 8.46
CA TYR A 83 -6.77 6.92 7.16
C TYR A 83 -5.75 8.06 7.12
N ALA A 84 -4.75 7.90 6.27
CA ALA A 84 -3.78 8.92 5.94
C ALA A 84 -3.95 9.34 4.47
N GLU A 85 -3.89 10.63 4.20
CA GLU A 85 -4.04 11.23 2.88
C GLU A 85 -2.69 11.72 2.35
N PRO A 86 -2.42 11.60 1.04
CA PRO A 86 -1.20 12.11 0.46
C PRO A 86 -1.16 13.64 0.56
N MET A 87 0.04 14.17 0.81
CA MET A 87 0.30 15.61 0.76
C MET A 87 0.81 16.00 -0.62
N ALA A 88 0.38 17.17 -1.10
CA ALA A 88 1.01 17.75 -2.27
C ALA A 88 2.45 18.15 -1.90
N THR A 89 3.42 17.44 -2.47
CA THR A 89 4.84 17.75 -2.28
C THR A 89 5.36 18.54 -3.47
N SER A 90 6.13 19.58 -3.20
CA SER A 90 6.76 20.44 -4.23
C SER A 90 7.91 19.73 -4.97
N SER A 91 8.42 18.63 -4.44
CA SER A 91 9.48 17.83 -5.04
C SER A 91 9.07 16.36 -5.08
N ARG A 92 8.89 15.83 -6.29
CA ARG A 92 8.68 14.39 -6.53
C ARG A 92 9.99 13.69 -6.94
N ALA A 93 11.13 14.29 -6.65
CA ALA A 93 12.44 13.76 -7.01
C ALA A 93 12.96 12.79 -5.94
N GLY A 94 13.52 11.65 -6.36
CA GLY A 94 14.14 10.65 -5.50
C GLY A 94 13.21 9.50 -5.10
N LEU A 95 13.78 8.55 -4.37
CA LEU A 95 13.03 7.39 -3.86
C LEU A 95 12.24 7.79 -2.61
N PHE A 96 11.01 7.29 -2.52
CA PHE A 96 10.10 7.52 -1.38
C PHE A 96 9.81 9.00 -1.09
N ALA A 97 9.73 9.84 -2.13
CA ALA A 97 9.48 11.27 -2.01
C ALA A 97 8.00 11.62 -1.71
N VAL A 98 7.18 10.64 -1.32
CA VAL A 98 5.78 10.84 -0.96
C VAL A 98 5.63 11.07 0.53
N GLU A 99 4.76 12.00 0.88
CA GLU A 99 4.39 12.31 2.26
C GLU A 99 2.89 12.10 2.45
N TYR A 100 2.54 11.56 3.61
CA TYR A 100 1.16 11.36 4.03
C TYR A 100 0.91 12.05 5.37
N ARG A 101 -0.31 12.44 5.61
CA ARG A 101 -0.74 13.02 6.89
C ARG A 101 -2.06 12.43 7.35
N LEU A 102 -2.26 12.41 8.65
CA LEU A 102 -3.58 12.19 9.22
C LEU A 102 -4.40 13.48 9.16
N PRO A 103 -5.68 13.44 8.78
CA PRO A 103 -6.59 14.57 8.92
C PRO A 103 -6.53 15.15 10.34
N PRO A 104 -6.62 16.47 10.51
CA PRO A 104 -6.46 17.11 11.82
C PRO A 104 -7.37 16.54 12.91
N GLY A 105 -8.62 16.20 12.58
CA GLY A 105 -9.58 15.60 13.52
C GLY A 105 -9.20 14.19 13.99
N LEU A 106 -8.41 13.45 13.22
CA LEU A 106 -7.97 12.08 13.54
C LEU A 106 -6.63 12.08 14.28
N ARG A 107 -5.77 13.06 14.00
CA ARG A 107 -4.39 13.09 14.49
C ARG A 107 -4.26 13.06 16.03
N GLN A 108 -5.19 13.71 16.73
CA GLN A 108 -5.15 13.71 18.21
C GLN A 108 -5.64 12.40 18.82
N ARG A 109 -6.54 11.71 18.11
CA ARG A 109 -7.17 10.49 18.60
C ARG A 109 -6.24 9.28 18.59
N VAL A 110 -5.27 9.22 17.64
CA VAL A 110 -4.35 8.08 17.53
C VAL A 110 -3.22 8.08 18.56
N ARG A 111 -3.07 9.15 19.34
CA ARG A 111 -1.99 9.26 20.33
C ARG A 111 -2.08 8.14 21.38
N GLY A 112 -0.99 7.40 21.54
CA GLY A 112 -0.88 6.29 22.49
C GLY A 112 -1.55 5.00 22.01
N MET A 113 -2.20 4.99 20.84
CA MET A 113 -2.81 3.78 20.28
C MET A 113 -1.76 2.86 19.66
N LYS A 114 -2.04 1.55 19.71
CA LYS A 114 -1.38 0.56 18.84
C LYS A 114 -2.22 0.41 17.59
N VAL A 115 -1.61 0.56 16.41
CA VAL A 115 -2.30 0.64 15.12
C VAL A 115 -1.78 -0.45 14.18
N ALA A 116 -2.71 -1.16 13.53
CA ALA A 116 -2.41 -1.97 12.35
C ALA A 116 -2.44 -1.05 11.12
N VAL A 117 -1.36 -1.01 10.34
CA VAL A 117 -1.32 -0.23 9.09
C VAL A 117 -1.51 -1.16 7.91
N VAL A 118 -2.48 -0.85 7.04
CA VAL A 118 -2.82 -1.75 5.94
C VAL A 118 -2.82 -1.04 4.59
N ASP A 119 -2.51 -1.81 3.55
CA ASP A 119 -2.65 -1.39 2.15
C ASP A 119 -3.13 -2.58 1.31
N ASP A 120 -3.75 -2.33 0.19
CA ASP A 120 -4.21 -3.39 -0.71
C ASP A 120 -3.03 -4.18 -1.28
N VAL A 121 -2.01 -3.49 -1.78
CA VAL A 121 -0.76 -4.09 -2.29
C VAL A 121 0.45 -3.31 -1.80
N ILE A 122 1.44 -4.03 -1.29
CA ILE A 122 2.72 -3.47 -0.86
C ILE A 122 3.83 -3.93 -1.82
N SER A 123 4.35 -3.02 -2.63
CA SER A 123 5.56 -3.24 -3.44
C SER A 123 6.80 -2.67 -2.72
N ALA A 124 7.27 -1.48 -3.09
CA ALA A 124 8.31 -0.77 -2.32
C ALA A 124 7.80 -0.23 -0.97
N GLY A 125 6.45 -0.11 -0.82
CA GLY A 125 5.77 0.29 0.40
C GLY A 125 5.82 1.80 0.68
N SER A 126 5.87 2.66 -0.34
CA SER A 126 5.97 4.12 -0.17
C SER A 126 4.82 4.70 0.64
N SER A 127 3.57 4.39 0.28
CA SER A 127 2.36 4.84 0.98
C SER A 127 2.32 4.36 2.43
N VAL A 128 2.61 3.08 2.66
CA VAL A 128 2.61 2.48 4.01
C VAL A 128 3.72 3.08 4.88
N ARG A 129 4.94 3.28 4.34
CA ARG A 129 6.05 3.92 5.07
C ARG A 129 5.69 5.34 5.47
N ALA A 130 5.12 6.12 4.56
CA ALA A 130 4.69 7.49 4.83
C ALA A 130 3.55 7.53 5.85
N THR A 131 2.59 6.59 5.78
CA THR A 131 1.51 6.44 6.77
C THR A 131 2.06 6.07 8.16
N VAL A 132 3.01 5.13 8.24
CA VAL A 132 3.72 4.77 9.48
C VAL A 132 4.42 6.00 10.08
N THR A 133 5.12 6.78 9.24
CA THR A 133 5.78 8.02 9.67
C THR A 133 4.78 9.02 10.23
N ALA A 134 3.64 9.23 9.56
CA ALA A 134 2.58 10.15 10.00
C ALA A 134 1.95 9.72 11.33
N LEU A 135 1.68 8.42 11.51
CA LEU A 135 1.15 7.86 12.75
C LEU A 135 2.13 7.98 13.90
N SER A 136 3.40 7.65 13.68
CA SER A 136 4.46 7.77 14.69
C SER A 136 4.66 9.22 15.13
N ALA A 137 4.64 10.17 14.18
CA ALA A 137 4.69 11.61 14.47
C ALA A 137 3.47 12.10 15.25
N ALA A 138 2.33 11.42 15.16
CA ALA A 138 1.13 11.68 15.94
C ALA A 138 1.15 11.00 17.32
N GLY A 139 2.16 10.18 17.62
CA GLY A 139 2.33 9.49 18.90
C GLY A 139 1.64 8.13 18.98
N ALA A 140 1.32 7.51 17.85
CA ALA A 140 0.88 6.12 17.77
C ALA A 140 2.09 5.16 17.66
N SER A 141 1.90 3.91 18.05
CA SER A 141 2.83 2.80 17.80
C SER A 141 2.24 1.85 16.75
N ILE A 142 3.10 1.25 15.94
CA ILE A 142 2.68 0.32 14.89
C ILE A 142 2.82 -1.11 15.40
N ALA A 143 1.70 -1.83 15.44
CA ALA A 143 1.67 -3.20 15.90
C ALA A 143 2.01 -4.20 14.78
N VAL A 144 1.49 -3.95 13.59
CA VAL A 144 1.61 -4.83 12.43
C VAL A 144 1.33 -4.05 11.15
N VAL A 145 1.91 -4.49 10.06
CA VAL A 145 1.54 -4.08 8.70
C VAL A 145 0.78 -5.21 8.03
N GLY A 146 -0.32 -4.91 7.33
CA GLY A 146 -1.13 -5.90 6.63
C GLY A 146 -1.35 -5.56 5.17
N SER A 147 -1.42 -6.56 4.28
CA SER A 147 -1.82 -6.35 2.89
C SER A 147 -2.50 -7.58 2.29
N LEU A 148 -3.29 -7.37 1.23
CA LEU A 148 -3.81 -8.50 0.46
C LEU A 148 -2.67 -9.17 -0.32
N MET A 149 -1.71 -8.39 -0.79
CA MET A 149 -0.57 -8.90 -1.55
C MET A 149 0.70 -8.09 -1.30
N THR A 150 1.85 -8.78 -1.30
CA THR A 150 3.15 -8.14 -1.45
C THR A 150 3.75 -8.42 -2.82
N LEU A 151 4.40 -7.41 -3.41
CA LEU A 151 5.09 -7.49 -4.70
C LEU A 151 6.58 -7.23 -4.51
N GLY A 152 7.41 -8.22 -4.83
CA GLY A 152 8.85 -8.15 -4.58
C GLY A 152 9.19 -8.02 -3.09
N ASP A 153 10.46 -7.82 -2.79
CA ASP A 153 10.96 -7.88 -1.41
C ASP A 153 11.29 -6.53 -0.76
N VAL A 154 11.26 -5.42 -1.53
CA VAL A 154 11.71 -4.10 -1.01
C VAL A 154 10.91 -3.65 0.21
N GLY A 155 9.57 -3.74 0.14
CA GLY A 155 8.68 -3.40 1.27
C GLY A 155 8.86 -4.36 2.44
N ARG A 156 8.88 -5.68 2.16
CA ARG A 156 9.06 -6.72 3.18
C ARG A 156 10.36 -6.56 3.95
N THR A 157 11.46 -6.40 3.24
CA THR A 157 12.78 -6.20 3.86
C THR A 157 12.82 -4.95 4.73
N HIS A 158 12.16 -3.88 4.29
CA HIS A 158 12.09 -2.66 5.08
C HIS A 158 11.39 -2.87 6.42
N PHE A 159 10.18 -3.44 6.44
CA PHE A 159 9.44 -3.65 7.69
C PHE A 159 10.12 -4.67 8.59
N ALA A 160 10.73 -5.71 8.03
CA ALA A 160 11.56 -6.65 8.78
C ALA A 160 12.75 -5.95 9.47
N SER A 161 13.41 -5.00 8.80
CA SER A 161 14.53 -4.24 9.39
C SER A 161 14.11 -3.32 10.54
N LEU A 162 12.83 -2.94 10.59
CA LEU A 162 12.24 -2.15 11.68
C LEU A 162 11.68 -3.03 12.82
N GLY A 163 11.72 -4.35 12.68
CA GLY A 163 11.08 -5.27 13.61
C GLY A 163 9.56 -5.20 13.61
N VAL A 164 8.95 -4.64 12.55
CA VAL A 164 7.51 -4.55 12.39
C VAL A 164 7.02 -5.78 11.62
N PRO A 165 6.14 -6.62 12.22
CA PRO A 165 5.54 -7.76 11.53
C PRO A 165 4.79 -7.32 10.27
N LEU A 166 4.87 -8.12 9.20
CA LEU A 166 4.10 -7.91 7.98
C LEU A 166 3.31 -9.17 7.64
N GLU A 167 1.99 -9.04 7.67
CA GLU A 167 1.03 -10.08 7.29
C GLU A 167 0.50 -9.83 5.88
N SER A 168 0.57 -10.83 5.01
CA SER A 168 0.06 -10.72 3.64
C SER A 168 -0.57 -12.04 3.21
N LEU A 169 -1.68 -11.97 2.48
CA LEU A 169 -2.37 -13.17 1.98
C LEU A 169 -1.60 -13.85 0.85
N ALA A 170 -0.93 -13.04 0.02
CA ALA A 170 -0.19 -13.52 -1.13
C ALA A 170 1.12 -12.73 -1.29
N HIS A 171 2.07 -13.38 -1.96
CA HIS A 171 3.31 -12.77 -2.41
C HIS A 171 3.53 -13.10 -3.88
N ARG A 172 4.01 -12.13 -4.63
CA ARG A 172 4.45 -12.32 -6.01
C ARG A 172 5.79 -11.65 -6.21
N ASP A 173 6.67 -12.34 -6.93
CA ASP A 173 7.92 -11.74 -7.37
C ASP A 173 7.65 -10.59 -8.32
N LEU A 174 8.28 -9.47 -8.06
CA LEU A 174 8.30 -8.28 -8.92
C LEU A 174 9.67 -7.65 -8.82
N THR A 175 10.27 -7.40 -9.96
CA THR A 175 11.57 -6.74 -9.98
C THR A 175 11.38 -5.23 -9.89
N LEU A 176 12.03 -4.63 -8.90
CA LEU A 176 12.08 -3.19 -8.72
C LEU A 176 13.52 -2.70 -8.92
N TRP A 177 13.72 -1.81 -9.89
CA TRP A 177 15.01 -1.19 -10.17
C TRP A 177 15.04 0.25 -9.67
N LYS A 178 16.16 0.66 -9.09
CA LYS A 178 16.45 2.09 -8.98
C LYS A 178 16.62 2.66 -10.40
N PRO A 179 16.27 3.94 -10.66
CA PRO A 179 16.38 4.52 -12.00
C PRO A 179 17.76 4.31 -12.68
N ALA A 180 18.84 4.44 -11.89
CA ALA A 180 20.21 4.25 -12.38
C ALA A 180 20.54 2.81 -12.80
N ASP A 181 19.84 1.81 -12.23
CA ASP A 181 20.10 0.39 -12.42
C ASP A 181 19.07 -0.27 -13.35
N CYS A 182 18.13 0.52 -13.90
CA CYS A 182 17.02 0.00 -14.70
C CYS A 182 17.47 -0.47 -16.08
N PRO A 183 17.33 -1.77 -16.42
CA PRO A 183 17.70 -2.27 -17.75
C PRO A 183 16.81 -1.71 -18.84
N LEU A 184 15.51 -1.46 -18.58
CA LEU A 184 14.57 -0.92 -19.54
C LEU A 184 14.91 0.53 -19.92
N CYS A 185 15.42 1.34 -18.96
CA CYS A 185 15.96 2.66 -19.26
C CYS A 185 17.17 2.56 -20.20
N ARG A 186 18.08 1.65 -19.92
CA ARG A 186 19.29 1.44 -20.73
C ARG A 186 18.95 0.98 -22.14
N ASP A 187 17.91 0.18 -22.30
CA ASP A 187 17.44 -0.35 -23.57
C ASP A 187 16.50 0.64 -24.31
N GLY A 188 16.29 1.85 -23.76
CA GLY A 188 15.49 2.90 -24.38
C GLY A 188 13.98 2.64 -24.41
N VAL A 189 13.47 1.73 -23.58
CA VAL A 189 12.03 1.45 -23.47
C VAL A 189 11.35 2.67 -22.86
N PRO A 190 10.28 3.21 -23.49
CA PRO A 190 9.56 4.38 -22.96
C PRO A 190 9.07 4.15 -21.54
N LEU A 191 9.30 5.12 -20.65
CA LEU A 191 8.88 5.07 -19.26
C LEU A 191 7.48 5.67 -19.12
N GLU A 192 6.56 4.90 -18.54
CA GLU A 192 5.23 5.37 -18.18
C GLU A 192 5.21 5.77 -16.71
N ASP A 193 4.82 7.01 -16.41
CA ASP A 193 4.69 7.50 -15.05
C ASP A 193 3.30 7.15 -14.50
N SER A 194 3.22 6.12 -13.68
CA SER A 194 1.95 5.68 -13.08
C SER A 194 1.33 6.73 -12.16
N ARG A 195 2.10 7.70 -11.67
CA ARG A 195 1.62 8.80 -10.83
C ARG A 195 0.74 9.78 -11.63
N MET A 196 0.92 9.84 -12.95
CA MET A 196 0.11 10.69 -13.84
C MET A 196 -1.28 10.09 -14.09
N TRP A 197 -1.49 8.79 -13.85
CA TRP A 197 -2.80 8.15 -14.08
C TRP A 197 -3.82 8.50 -13.00
N VAL A 198 -3.38 9.00 -11.86
CA VAL A 198 -4.25 9.52 -10.79
C VAL A 198 -4.90 10.86 -11.18
N GLU A 199 -4.32 11.59 -12.12
CA GLU A 199 -4.77 12.93 -12.54
C GLU A 199 -5.62 12.95 -13.84
N GLY A 200 -6.01 11.79 -14.40
CA GLY A 200 -7.15 11.75 -15.33
C GLY A 200 -6.88 11.83 -16.83
N GLU A 201 -5.77 11.33 -17.35
CA GLU A 201 -5.66 11.04 -18.78
C GLU A 201 -5.41 9.55 -19.04
N ARG A 202 -6.50 8.84 -19.32
CA ARG A 202 -6.44 7.51 -19.90
C ARG A 202 -6.02 7.65 -21.35
N GLY A 203 -4.75 7.39 -21.66
CA GLY A 203 -4.33 7.13 -23.02
C GLY A 203 -5.16 5.96 -23.57
N HIS A 204 -5.80 6.18 -24.71
CA HIS A 204 -6.68 5.25 -25.37
C HIS A 204 -6.00 3.90 -25.62
N VAL A 205 -6.80 2.85 -25.40
CA VAL A 205 -6.61 1.48 -25.89
C VAL A 205 -6.64 1.47 -27.41
#